data_1e6243cbb950d5e2d280565e3c01aedb
#
_entry.id   1e6243cbb950d5e2d280565e3c01aedb
#
_cell.length_a   1.000
_cell.length_b   1.000
_cell.length_c   1.000
_cell.angle_alpha   90.00
_cell.angle_beta   90.00
_cell.angle_gamma   90.00
#
_symmetry.space_group_name_H-M   'P 1'
#
loop_
_entity.id
_entity.type
_entity.pdbx_description
1 polymer ?
#
loop_
_entity_poly.entity_id
_entity_poly.type
_entity_poly.pdbx_seq_one_letter_code
_entity_poly.pdbx_strand_id
1 'polypeptide(L)'
;MSYSYSENVLVQGAAGDLLHDELGWELVYAHNRETLGANGTLGRTDYHQVLLTKYLRPALFRLNSWMTEAYADSVVKSLMETSFSATPMQTNEQKYRLITGGVPVNFRLPNGNMETRMARLIDFDNPANDHFLAVQEMK
;
A
#
# COMPACT_ATOMS: atom_id res chain seq x y z
N MET A 1 -19.17 -11.61 -34.60
CA MET A 1 -18.52 -11.23 -33.35
C MET A 1 -17.27 -10.44 -33.68
N SER A 2 -17.20 -9.18 -33.30
CA SER A 2 -15.94 -8.47 -33.34
C SER A 2 -15.15 -8.81 -32.06
N TYR A 3 -14.04 -9.49 -32.20
CA TYR A 3 -13.09 -9.65 -31.12
C TYR A 3 -12.43 -8.30 -30.88
N SER A 4 -12.67 -7.71 -29.72
CA SER A 4 -11.96 -6.51 -29.31
C SER A 4 -10.54 -6.91 -28.89
N TYR A 5 -9.60 -6.71 -29.78
CA TYR A 5 -8.16 -6.86 -29.52
C TYR A 5 -7.63 -5.58 -28.85
N SER A 6 -8.23 -5.19 -27.72
CA SER A 6 -7.72 -4.07 -26.94
C SER A 6 -6.53 -4.52 -26.10
N GLU A 7 -5.66 -3.59 -25.74
CA GLU A 7 -4.54 -3.83 -24.82
C GLU A 7 -5.01 -4.51 -23.53
N ASN A 8 -6.16 -4.09 -23.01
CA ASN A 8 -6.74 -4.67 -21.81
C ASN A 8 -6.99 -6.19 -21.97
N VAL A 9 -7.53 -6.62 -23.10
CA VAL A 9 -7.84 -8.04 -23.32
C VAL A 9 -6.57 -8.85 -23.59
N LEU A 10 -5.63 -8.32 -24.37
CA LEU A 10 -4.46 -9.08 -24.82
C LEU A 10 -3.30 -9.08 -23.81
N VAL A 11 -3.12 -8.00 -23.06
CA VAL A 11 -1.97 -7.82 -22.20
C VAL A 11 -2.37 -7.72 -20.72
N GLN A 12 -3.19 -6.75 -20.38
CA GLN A 12 -3.53 -6.51 -18.96
C GLN A 12 -4.38 -7.65 -18.39
N GLY A 13 -5.36 -8.14 -19.14
CA GLY A 13 -6.18 -9.27 -18.71
C GLY A 13 -5.35 -10.53 -18.52
N ALA A 14 -4.50 -10.87 -19.47
CA ALA A 14 -3.63 -12.04 -19.42
C ALA A 14 -2.61 -11.92 -18.26
N ALA A 15 -2.00 -10.75 -18.06
CA ALA A 15 -1.07 -10.51 -16.97
C ALA A 15 -1.76 -10.62 -15.59
N GLY A 16 -2.96 -10.05 -15.44
CA GLY A 16 -3.74 -10.16 -14.22
C GLY A 16 -4.12 -11.59 -13.89
N ASP A 17 -4.59 -12.35 -14.87
CA ASP A 17 -4.93 -13.76 -14.72
C ASP A 17 -3.71 -14.59 -14.29
N LEU A 18 -2.54 -14.35 -14.87
CA LEU A 18 -1.30 -15.02 -14.50
C LEU A 18 -0.93 -14.73 -13.03
N LEU A 19 -0.96 -13.48 -12.61
CA LEU A 19 -0.65 -13.09 -11.23
C LEU A 19 -1.62 -13.71 -10.24
N HIS A 20 -2.90 -13.76 -10.58
CA HIS A 20 -3.92 -14.37 -9.73
C HIS A 20 -3.82 -15.90 -9.70
N ASP A 21 -3.83 -16.54 -10.86
CA ASP A 21 -3.95 -18.00 -10.98
C ASP A 21 -2.67 -18.73 -10.62
N GLU A 22 -1.51 -18.19 -11.00
CA GLU A 22 -0.20 -18.83 -10.79
C GLU A 22 0.46 -18.38 -9.48
N LEU A 23 0.33 -17.12 -9.10
CA LEU A 23 1.01 -16.55 -7.95
C LEU A 23 0.09 -16.27 -6.76
N GLY A 24 -1.23 -16.43 -6.90
CA GLY A 24 -2.20 -16.23 -5.84
C GLY A 24 -2.39 -14.77 -5.41
N TRP A 25 -2.04 -13.82 -6.26
CA TRP A 25 -2.25 -12.40 -5.97
C TRP A 25 -3.74 -12.04 -6.00
N GLU A 26 -4.13 -11.09 -5.18
CA GLU A 26 -5.45 -10.48 -5.29
C GLU A 26 -5.50 -9.60 -6.55
N LEU A 27 -6.55 -9.79 -7.36
CA LEU A 27 -6.76 -9.02 -8.58
C LEU A 27 -7.95 -8.08 -8.42
N VAL A 28 -7.71 -6.79 -8.65
CA VAL A 28 -8.73 -5.74 -8.56
C VAL A 28 -8.85 -5.02 -9.89
N TYR A 29 -10.07 -4.93 -10.40
CA TYR A 29 -10.40 -4.16 -11.59
C TYR A 29 -10.91 -2.78 -11.17
N ALA A 30 -10.08 -1.75 -11.37
CA ALA A 30 -10.43 -0.38 -10.97
C ALA A 30 -11.08 0.43 -12.10
N HIS A 31 -10.78 0.10 -13.35
CA HIS A 31 -11.29 0.85 -14.50
C HIS A 31 -12.82 0.86 -14.57
N ASN A 32 -13.41 2.07 -14.57
CA ASN A 32 -14.86 2.33 -14.66
C ASN A 32 -15.74 1.58 -13.65
N ARG A 33 -15.14 0.85 -12.71
CA ARG A 33 -15.85 0.05 -11.70
C ARG A 33 -15.44 0.38 -10.29
N GLU A 34 -14.46 1.26 -10.11
CA GLU A 34 -14.05 1.66 -8.77
C GLU A 34 -15.13 2.48 -8.08
N THR A 35 -15.51 2.05 -6.90
CA THR A 35 -16.32 2.86 -5.98
C THR A 35 -15.40 3.50 -4.94
N LEU A 36 -15.57 4.80 -4.70
CA LEU A 36 -14.81 5.55 -3.72
C LEU A 36 -15.38 5.39 -2.30
N GLY A 37 -14.56 5.70 -1.32
CA GLY A 37 -14.91 5.63 0.11
C GLY A 37 -14.25 4.45 0.83
N ALA A 38 -14.33 4.44 2.15
CA ALA A 38 -13.68 3.45 3.01
C ALA A 38 -14.10 2.00 2.70
N ASN A 39 -15.34 1.80 2.27
CA ASN A 39 -15.88 0.50 1.87
C ASN A 39 -15.86 0.29 0.35
N GLY A 40 -15.21 1.18 -0.38
CA GLY A 40 -15.09 1.10 -1.83
C GLY A 40 -14.07 0.07 -2.30
N THR A 41 -13.88 -0.02 -3.60
CA THR A 41 -13.05 -1.02 -4.28
C THR A 41 -11.61 -1.04 -3.74
N LEU A 42 -10.97 0.12 -3.63
CA LEU A 42 -9.61 0.30 -3.11
C LEU A 42 -9.59 1.05 -1.77
N GLY A 43 -10.73 1.45 -1.25
CA GLY A 43 -10.85 2.22 -0.02
C GLY A 43 -10.39 3.68 -0.14
N ARG A 44 -10.18 4.18 -1.36
CA ARG A 44 -9.76 5.57 -1.60
C ARG A 44 -10.93 6.53 -1.42
N THR A 45 -10.66 7.70 -0.85
CA THR A 45 -11.66 8.78 -0.73
C THR A 45 -11.87 9.52 -2.05
N ASP A 46 -10.81 9.63 -2.84
CA ASP A 46 -10.80 10.25 -4.17
C ASP A 46 -9.70 9.63 -5.04
N TYR A 47 -9.67 10.00 -6.33
CA TYR A 47 -8.69 9.48 -7.29
C TYR A 47 -7.27 10.03 -7.10
N HIS A 48 -7.08 11.06 -6.30
CA HIS A 48 -5.75 11.62 -5.99
C HIS A 48 -5.06 10.88 -4.84
N GLN A 49 -5.81 10.10 -4.07
CA GLN A 49 -5.24 9.30 -2.99
C GLN A 49 -4.42 8.15 -3.56
N VAL A 50 -3.11 8.21 -3.35
CA VAL A 50 -2.16 7.20 -3.81
C VAL A 50 -2.01 6.06 -2.81
N LEU A 51 -2.00 6.40 -1.51
CA LEU A 51 -1.80 5.43 -0.44
C LEU A 51 -3.08 4.64 -0.16
N LEU A 52 -3.03 3.33 -0.35
CA LEU A 52 -4.17 2.44 -0.15
C LEU A 52 -4.24 2.00 1.32
N THR A 53 -4.80 2.84 2.18
CA THR A 53 -4.87 2.60 3.64
C THR A 53 -5.68 1.37 4.00
N LYS A 54 -6.66 1.00 3.18
CA LYS A 54 -7.43 -0.25 3.32
C LYS A 54 -6.56 -1.50 3.38
N TYR A 55 -5.45 -1.51 2.63
CA TYR A 55 -4.49 -2.62 2.58
C TYR A 55 -3.30 -2.40 3.50
N LEU A 56 -2.86 -1.16 3.67
CA LEU A 56 -1.71 -0.82 4.48
C LEU A 56 -1.97 -1.06 5.98
N ARG A 57 -3.11 -0.63 6.51
CA ARG A 57 -3.40 -0.76 7.95
C ARG A 57 -3.38 -2.22 8.43
N PRO A 58 -4.06 -3.18 7.77
CA PRO A 58 -3.93 -4.59 8.15
C PRO A 58 -2.50 -5.12 8.09
N ALA A 59 -1.71 -4.69 7.10
CA ALA A 59 -0.31 -5.07 6.99
C ALA A 59 0.53 -4.55 8.16
N LEU A 60 0.30 -3.32 8.60
CA LEU A 60 0.99 -2.75 9.76
C LEU A 60 0.79 -3.60 11.02
N PHE A 61 -0.44 -4.05 11.27
CA PHE A 61 -0.73 -4.93 12.42
C PHE A 61 -0.16 -6.34 12.24
N ARG A 62 -0.19 -6.86 11.04
CA ARG A 62 0.34 -8.21 10.73
C ARG A 62 1.85 -8.27 10.86
N LEU A 63 2.56 -7.24 10.38
CA LEU A 63 4.02 -7.21 10.34
C LEU A 63 4.67 -6.65 11.62
N ASN A 64 3.92 -5.97 12.47
CA ASN A 64 4.44 -5.33 13.67
C ASN A 64 3.55 -5.69 14.88
N SER A 65 4.01 -6.62 15.70
CA SER A 65 3.25 -7.14 16.86
C SER A 65 2.91 -6.07 17.91
N TRP A 66 3.70 -4.99 17.95
CA TRP A 66 3.55 -3.88 18.89
C TRP A 66 2.62 -2.76 18.37
N MET A 67 2.10 -2.90 17.14
CA MET A 67 1.28 -1.85 16.50
C MET A 67 -0.04 -1.62 17.25
N THR A 68 -0.39 -0.34 17.37
CA THR A 68 -1.69 0.12 17.87
C THR A 68 -2.33 1.04 16.84
N GLU A 69 -3.62 1.35 16.99
CA GLU A 69 -4.32 2.28 16.11
C GLU A 69 -3.63 3.66 16.07
N ALA A 70 -3.20 4.18 17.22
CA ALA A 70 -2.50 5.46 17.28
C ALA A 70 -1.16 5.44 16.54
N TYR A 71 -0.40 4.37 16.67
CA TYR A 71 0.87 4.21 15.94
C TYR A 71 0.63 4.00 14.44
N ALA A 72 -0.39 3.25 14.07
CA ALA A 72 -0.76 3.08 12.67
C ALA A 72 -1.16 4.40 12.02
N ASP A 73 -1.91 5.25 12.71
CA ASP A 73 -2.26 6.60 12.23
C ASP A 73 -1.00 7.46 12.03
N SER A 74 -0.05 7.38 12.94
CA SER A 74 1.25 8.07 12.83
C SER A 74 2.05 7.61 11.60
N VAL A 75 2.08 6.30 11.33
CA VAL A 75 2.75 5.74 10.15
C VAL A 75 2.08 6.22 8.87
N VAL A 76 0.76 6.14 8.78
CA VAL A 76 0.00 6.60 7.61
C VAL A 76 0.26 8.09 7.37
N LYS A 77 0.22 8.90 8.41
CA LYS A 77 0.51 10.33 8.32
C LYS A 77 1.91 10.59 7.77
N SER A 78 2.92 9.90 8.28
CA SER A 78 4.30 10.03 7.82
C SER A 78 4.47 9.67 6.34
N LEU A 79 3.75 8.67 5.87
CA LEU A 79 3.77 8.26 4.47
C LEU A 79 3.03 9.24 3.54
N MET A 80 2.02 9.93 4.06
CA MET A 80 1.26 10.93 3.29
C MET A 80 1.92 12.30 3.26
N GLU A 81 2.76 12.61 4.24
CA GLU A 81 3.45 13.90 4.31
C GLU A 81 4.43 14.09 3.16
N THR A 82 4.39 15.27 2.56
CA THR A 82 5.37 15.75 1.58
C THR A 82 5.87 17.12 2.00
N SER A 83 7.17 17.34 1.87
CA SER A 83 7.75 18.68 2.10
C SER A 83 7.46 19.59 0.91
N PHE A 84 6.93 20.79 1.17
CA PHE A 84 6.72 21.79 0.13
C PHE A 84 8.02 22.27 -0.54
N SER A 85 9.16 22.10 0.14
CA SER A 85 10.49 22.47 -0.38
C SER A 85 11.18 21.33 -1.13
N ALA A 86 10.67 20.12 -1.07
CA ALA A 86 11.25 18.96 -1.72
C ALA A 86 10.88 18.90 -3.21
N THR A 87 11.85 18.52 -4.04
CA THR A 87 11.57 18.16 -5.44
C THR A 87 10.82 16.83 -5.51
N PRO A 88 10.13 16.52 -6.64
CA PRO A 88 9.50 15.21 -6.82
C PRO A 88 10.48 14.04 -6.64
N MET A 89 11.72 14.19 -7.11
CA MET A 89 12.77 13.18 -6.95
C MET A 89 13.14 12.97 -5.48
N GLN A 90 13.32 14.05 -4.72
CA GLN A 90 13.60 13.97 -3.28
C GLN A 90 12.44 13.33 -2.52
N THR A 91 11.20 13.66 -2.87
CA THR A 91 10.01 13.05 -2.29
C THR A 91 9.98 11.55 -2.56
N ASN A 92 10.22 11.13 -3.80
CA ASN A 92 10.27 9.71 -4.16
C ASN A 92 11.38 8.97 -3.41
N GLU A 93 12.56 9.56 -3.26
CA GLU A 93 13.66 8.95 -2.50
C GLU A 93 13.29 8.79 -1.02
N GLN A 94 12.69 9.80 -0.41
CA GLN A 94 12.23 9.72 0.98
C GLN A 94 11.18 8.63 1.16
N LYS A 95 10.18 8.55 0.28
CA LYS A 95 9.15 7.50 0.32
C LYS A 95 9.75 6.11 0.12
N TYR A 96 10.68 5.97 -0.80
CA TYR A 96 11.40 4.71 -1.02
C TYR A 96 12.13 4.24 0.25
N ARG A 97 12.80 5.13 0.95
CA ARG A 97 13.49 4.82 2.21
C ARG A 97 12.53 4.37 3.31
N LEU A 98 11.37 5.03 3.43
CA LEU A 98 10.33 4.63 4.38
C LEU A 98 9.73 3.25 4.05
N ILE A 99 9.52 2.97 2.77
CA ILE A 99 8.96 1.68 2.33
C ILE A 99 9.95 0.55 2.57
N THR A 100 11.23 0.74 2.25
CA THR A 100 12.26 -0.31 2.33
C THR A 100 12.86 -0.46 3.71
N GLY A 101 13.06 0.63 4.44
CA GLY A 101 13.70 0.63 5.76
C GLY A 101 12.74 0.66 6.94
N GLY A 102 11.46 0.91 6.69
CA GLY A 102 10.45 1.08 7.72
C GLY A 102 10.24 2.54 8.11
N VAL A 103 9.11 2.81 8.76
CA VAL A 103 8.72 4.13 9.23
C VAL A 103 9.05 4.25 10.71
N PRO A 104 9.84 5.25 11.13
CA PRO A 104 10.18 5.43 12.54
C PRO A 104 8.94 5.85 13.35
N VAL A 105 8.73 5.17 14.47
CA VAL A 105 7.65 5.44 15.42
C VAL A 105 8.24 5.65 16.81
N ASN A 106 7.84 6.70 17.50
CA ASN A 106 8.18 6.93 18.88
C ASN A 106 7.31 6.04 19.77
N PHE A 107 7.86 4.92 20.19
CA PHE A 107 7.18 3.91 21.00
C PHE A 107 7.38 4.21 22.49
N ARG A 108 6.28 4.23 23.25
CA ARG A 108 6.32 4.45 24.69
C ARG A 108 6.45 3.13 25.43
N LEU A 109 7.53 2.98 26.19
CA LEU A 109 7.75 1.81 27.04
C LEU A 109 6.86 1.85 28.29
N PRO A 110 6.60 0.70 28.95
CA PRO A 110 5.82 0.65 30.19
C PRO A 110 6.38 1.52 31.33
N ASN A 111 7.71 1.74 31.36
CA ASN A 111 8.37 2.62 32.33
C ASN A 111 8.26 4.12 32.01
N GLY A 112 7.56 4.49 30.93
CA GLY A 112 7.40 5.87 30.48
C GLY A 112 8.51 6.39 29.57
N ASN A 113 9.59 5.64 29.38
CA ASN A 113 10.64 6.00 28.44
C ASN A 113 10.17 5.82 26.98
N MET A 114 10.77 6.60 26.09
CA MET A 114 10.51 6.53 24.64
C MET A 114 11.65 5.80 23.95
N GLU A 115 11.30 4.96 22.98
CA GLU A 115 12.26 4.39 22.04
C GLU A 115 11.75 4.55 20.62
N THR A 116 12.66 4.57 19.64
CA THR A 116 12.28 4.58 18.24
C THR A 116 12.18 3.15 17.73
N ARG A 117 11.02 2.77 17.24
CA ARG A 117 10.79 1.50 16.55
C ARG A 117 10.51 1.74 15.07
N MET A 118 11.03 0.86 14.24
CA MET A 118 10.81 0.93 12.80
C MET A 118 9.59 0.07 12.43
N ALA A 119 8.52 0.73 11.99
CA ALA A 119 7.33 0.03 11.51
C ALA A 119 7.60 -0.56 10.12
N ARG A 120 7.53 -1.87 10.01
CA ARG A 120 7.73 -2.58 8.74
C ARG A 120 6.47 -2.46 7.89
N LEU A 121 6.67 -2.14 6.61
CA LEU A 121 5.60 -2.11 5.61
C LEU A 121 5.62 -3.35 4.71
N ILE A 122 6.78 -3.95 4.53
CA ILE A 122 7.02 -5.13 3.69
C ILE A 122 7.93 -6.09 4.47
N ASP A 123 7.63 -7.36 4.41
CA ASP A 123 8.49 -8.42 4.94
C ASP A 123 9.35 -9.01 3.82
N PHE A 124 10.56 -8.46 3.66
CA PHE A 124 11.49 -8.92 2.64
C PHE A 124 12.09 -10.30 2.95
N ASP A 125 12.10 -10.73 4.21
CA ASP A 125 12.63 -12.01 4.62
C ASP A 125 11.66 -13.16 4.38
N ASN A 126 10.37 -12.90 4.58
CA ASN A 126 9.31 -13.88 4.34
C ASN A 126 8.15 -13.25 3.57
N PRO A 127 8.22 -13.23 2.23
CA PRO A 127 7.17 -12.62 1.38
C PRO A 127 5.78 -13.23 1.55
N ALA A 128 5.67 -14.42 2.14
CA ALA A 128 4.36 -15.04 2.44
C ALA A 128 3.53 -14.22 3.46
N ASN A 129 4.18 -13.36 4.24
CA ASN A 129 3.51 -12.44 5.16
C ASN A 129 2.98 -11.17 4.48
N ASP A 130 3.35 -10.93 3.23
CA ASP A 130 2.93 -9.77 2.46
C ASP A 130 1.64 -10.06 1.68
N HIS A 131 0.86 -9.00 1.47
CA HIS A 131 -0.32 -9.05 0.62
C HIS A 131 0.03 -8.46 -0.75
N PHE A 132 0.00 -9.28 -1.78
CA PHE A 132 0.25 -8.87 -3.15
C PHE A 132 -1.06 -8.56 -3.86
N LEU A 133 -1.15 -7.35 -4.39
CA LEU A 133 -2.33 -6.82 -5.04
C LEU A 133 -1.98 -6.37 -6.45
N ALA A 134 -2.67 -6.90 -7.45
CA ALA A 134 -2.61 -6.41 -8.82
C ALA A 134 -3.86 -5.57 -9.11
N VAL A 135 -3.66 -4.32 -9.47
CA VAL A 135 -4.74 -3.39 -9.79
C VAL A 135 -4.68 -3.05 -11.27
N GLN A 136 -5.77 -3.32 -11.98
CA GLN A 136 -5.87 -2.98 -13.40
C GLN A 136 -6.51 -1.61 -13.58
N GLU A 137 -5.87 -0.78 -14.41
CA GLU A 137 -6.36 0.53 -14.86
C GLU A 137 -6.82 1.44 -13.71
N MET A 138 -5.95 1.61 -12.72
CA MET A 138 -6.17 2.56 -11.63
C MET A 138 -6.15 4.00 -12.17
N LYS A 139 -7.19 4.79 -11.86
CA LYS A 139 -7.27 6.21 -12.22
C LYS A 139 -6.43 7.07 -11.30
#